data_09a6eaa0390d0cc4f9fdd3584c1ced45
#
_entry.id   09a6eaa0390d0cc4f9fdd3584c1ced45
#
_cell.length_a   1.000
_cell.length_b   1.000
_cell.length_c   1.000
_cell.angle_alpha   90.00
_cell.angle_beta   90.00
_cell.angle_gamma   90.00
#
_symmetry.space_group_name_H-M   'P 1'
#
loop_
_entity.id
_entity.type
_entity.pdbx_description
1 polymer ?
#
loop_
_entity_poly.entity_id
_entity_poly.type
_entity_poly.pdbx_seq_one_letter_code
_entity_poly.pdbx_strand_id
1 'polypeptide(L)'
;MPAHRLRPEGGHSGGVSTPEPAALGRERADLLLSRLEAGDTPGAEAVVAGVDDVRELVYVGAALTSLARTEGRALPPAQRAQASTRQMHLGTVRDAARDDAGALRRWLLRSGEELVFLRSLRAAADRASG
;
A
#
# COMPACT_ATOMS: atom_id res chain seq x y z
N MET A 1 1.54 33.76 -26.09
CA MET A 1 1.76 33.04 -25.65
C MET A 1 1.89 32.64 -25.37
N PRO A 2 2.07 32.92 -25.49
CA PRO A 2 2.10 32.22 -24.97
C PRO A 2 1.97 31.85 -24.39
N ALA A 3 1.46 32.06 -24.26
CA ALA A 3 1.35 31.33 -23.57
C ALA A 3 1.05 30.98 -23.26
N HIS A 4 1.15 30.83 -23.19
CA HIS A 4 0.86 30.06 -22.59
C HIS A 4 0.59 29.64 -22.35
N ARG A 5 0.17 29.98 -22.37
CA ARG A 5 -0.08 29.29 -21.93
C ARG A 5 -0.46 28.91 -21.40
N LEU A 6 -0.65 29.15 -21.53
CA LEU A 6 -0.97 28.46 -20.85
C LEU A 6 -1.41 27.98 -20.56
N ARG A 7 -1.69 27.92 -20.48
CA ARG A 7 -2.08 27.18 -19.94
C ARG A 7 -2.50 26.87 -19.45
N PRO A 8 -2.67 26.97 -19.61
CA PRO A 8 -3.04 26.41 -18.96
C PRO A 8 -3.18 26.08 -18.53
N GLU A 9 -3.43 26.02 -18.49
CA GLU A 9 -3.61 25.32 -17.98
C GLU A 9 -3.86 24.94 -17.61
N GLY A 10 -4.01 25.24 -17.89
CA GLY A 10 -4.38 24.58 -17.39
C GLY A 10 -4.80 24.39 -17.13
N GLY A 11 -4.98 24.40 -17.23
CA GLY A 11 -5.50 23.83 -16.86
C GLY A 11 -5.90 23.68 -16.69
N HIS A 12 -6.02 23.64 -16.57
CA HIS A 12 -6.49 23.05 -16.15
C HIS A 12 -6.93 23.04 -15.72
N SER A 13 -7.12 23.13 -16.10
CA SER A 13 -7.69 23.13 -15.66
C SER A 13 -8.24 23.16 -15.02
N GLY A 14 -8.06 23.57 -15.39
CA GLY A 14 -8.41 23.71 -14.05
C GLY A 14 -9.50 22.93 -13.57
N GLY A 15 -9.99 22.56 -14.17
CA GLY A 15 -11.06 21.81 -13.75
C GLY A 15 -10.72 20.85 -12.67
N VAL A 16 -11.68 20.31 -12.11
CA VAL A 16 -11.50 19.29 -11.10
C VAL A 16 -10.91 18.08 -11.79
N SER A 17 -9.65 17.87 -11.60
CA SER A 17 -9.03 16.65 -12.11
C SER A 17 -9.33 15.51 -11.14
N THR A 18 -9.80 14.41 -11.68
CA THR A 18 -9.95 13.18 -10.93
C THR A 18 -8.55 12.71 -10.49
N PRO A 19 -8.35 12.40 -9.21
CA PRO A 19 -7.05 11.91 -8.77
C PRO A 19 -6.65 10.67 -9.55
N GLU A 20 -5.38 10.59 -9.87
CA GLU A 20 -4.84 9.42 -10.55
C GLU A 20 -5.05 8.18 -9.68
N PRO A 21 -5.50 7.04 -10.25
CA PRO A 21 -5.77 5.84 -9.46
C PRO A 21 -4.58 5.37 -8.62
N ALA A 22 -3.37 5.46 -9.15
CA ALA A 22 -2.18 5.06 -8.41
C ALA A 22 -1.94 5.97 -7.21
N ALA A 23 -2.15 7.28 -7.36
CA ALA A 23 -2.01 8.23 -6.26
C ALA A 23 -3.05 7.97 -5.17
N LEU A 24 -4.27 7.68 -5.57
CA LEU A 24 -5.34 7.36 -4.64
C LEU A 24 -5.04 6.06 -3.89
N GLY A 25 -4.48 5.06 -4.59
CA GLY A 25 -4.04 3.81 -3.98
C GLY A 25 -2.98 4.04 -2.91
N ARG A 26 -2.00 4.89 -3.19
CA ARG A 26 -0.96 5.23 -2.21
C ARG A 26 -1.55 5.93 -0.99
N GLU A 27 -2.48 6.85 -1.20
CA GLU A 27 -3.15 7.56 -0.11
C GLU A 27 -3.88 6.61 0.82
N ARG A 28 -4.63 5.67 0.25
CA ARG A 28 -5.37 4.68 1.03
C ARG A 28 -4.44 3.70 1.73
N ALA A 29 -3.34 3.31 1.07
CA ALA A 29 -2.33 2.45 1.68
C ALA A 29 -1.70 3.14 2.89
N ASP A 30 -1.35 4.41 2.77
CA ASP A 30 -0.77 5.18 3.87
C ASP A 30 -1.74 5.29 5.05
N LEU A 31 -3.01 5.53 4.77
CA LEU A 31 -4.04 5.62 5.80
C LEU A 31 -4.22 4.26 6.50
N LEU A 32 -4.27 3.18 5.73
CA LEU A 32 -4.37 1.83 6.28
C LEU A 32 -3.20 1.53 7.22
N LEU A 33 -1.98 1.83 6.78
CA LEU A 33 -0.79 1.61 7.60
C LEU A 33 -0.82 2.43 8.88
N SER A 34 -1.24 3.69 8.78
CA SER A 34 -1.35 4.57 9.94
C SER A 34 -2.29 3.97 10.99
N ARG A 35 -3.43 3.41 10.56
CA ARG A 35 -4.38 2.78 11.47
C ARG A 35 -3.80 1.52 12.11
N LEU A 36 -3.14 0.68 11.30
CA LEU A 36 -2.55 -0.56 11.80
C LEU A 36 -1.39 -0.29 12.77
N GLU A 37 -0.56 0.70 12.48
CA GLU A 37 0.54 1.09 13.37
C GLU A 37 0.04 1.65 14.70
N ALA A 38 -1.12 2.28 14.67
CA ALA A 38 -1.77 2.79 15.88
C ALA A 38 -2.52 1.70 16.66
N GLY A 39 -2.58 0.47 16.14
CA GLY A 39 -3.34 -0.60 16.76
C GLY A 39 -4.86 -0.45 16.59
N ASP A 40 -5.27 0.41 15.66
CA ASP A 40 -6.69 0.70 15.41
C ASP A 40 -7.23 -0.27 14.34
N THR A 41 -7.50 -1.49 14.75
CA THR A 41 -8.02 -2.52 13.85
C THR A 41 -9.36 -2.13 13.23
N PRO A 42 -10.35 -1.63 14.00
CA PRO A 42 -11.61 -1.18 13.38
C PRO A 42 -11.41 -0.06 12.37
N GLY A 43 -10.50 0.87 12.63
CA GLY A 43 -10.18 1.94 11.68
C GLY A 43 -9.54 1.41 10.40
N ALA A 44 -8.63 0.43 10.52
CA ALA A 44 -8.03 -0.23 9.37
C ALA A 44 -9.07 -0.94 8.52
N GLU A 45 -9.97 -1.69 9.17
CA GLU A 45 -11.07 -2.38 8.48
C GLU A 45 -11.98 -1.39 7.75
N ALA A 46 -12.24 -0.24 8.37
CA ALA A 46 -13.07 0.80 7.75
C ALA A 46 -12.40 1.37 6.48
N VAL A 47 -11.08 1.51 6.49
CA VAL A 47 -10.35 1.99 5.30
C VAL A 47 -10.57 1.06 4.11
N VAL A 48 -10.39 -0.25 4.30
CA VAL A 48 -10.55 -1.19 3.19
C VAL A 48 -12.02 -1.38 2.83
N ALA A 49 -12.93 -1.28 3.79
CA ALA A 49 -14.37 -1.38 3.53
C ALA A 49 -14.86 -0.19 2.68
N GLY A 50 -14.18 0.95 2.76
CA GLY A 50 -14.52 2.14 1.98
C GLY A 50 -14.09 2.07 0.52
N VAL A 51 -13.38 1.01 0.12
CA VAL A 51 -12.96 0.83 -1.28
C VAL A 51 -13.89 -0.20 -1.92
N ASP A 52 -14.76 0.26 -2.80
CA ASP A 52 -15.79 -0.60 -3.42
C ASP A 52 -15.36 -1.24 -4.71
N ASP A 53 -14.48 -0.59 -5.45
CA ASP A 53 -14.08 -1.01 -6.79
C ASP A 53 -12.88 -1.96 -6.70
N VAL A 54 -12.98 -3.13 -7.34
CA VAL A 54 -11.90 -4.12 -7.42
C VAL A 54 -10.61 -3.48 -7.95
N ARG A 55 -10.72 -2.61 -8.96
CA ARG A 55 -9.54 -1.92 -9.51
C ARG A 55 -8.85 -1.06 -8.46
N GLU A 56 -9.62 -0.34 -7.65
CA GLU A 56 -9.05 0.48 -6.58
C GLU A 56 -8.38 -0.39 -5.53
N LEU A 57 -8.97 -1.52 -5.19
CA LEU A 57 -8.35 -2.48 -4.27
C LEU A 57 -7.00 -2.96 -4.78
N VAL A 58 -6.91 -3.22 -6.10
CA VAL A 58 -5.65 -3.64 -6.73
C VAL A 58 -4.59 -2.53 -6.63
N TYR A 59 -4.98 -1.27 -6.84
CA TYR A 59 -4.04 -0.15 -6.73
C TYR A 59 -3.53 0.04 -5.29
N VAL A 60 -4.40 -0.13 -4.30
CA VAL A 60 -3.98 -0.09 -2.89
C VAL A 60 -2.98 -1.22 -2.61
N GLY A 61 -3.27 -2.41 -3.11
CA GLY A 61 -2.39 -3.56 -2.96
C GLY A 61 -1.03 -3.36 -3.63
N ALA A 62 -1.02 -2.75 -4.82
CA ALA A 62 0.24 -2.44 -5.51
C ALA A 62 1.11 -1.48 -4.69
N ALA A 63 0.48 -0.49 -4.06
CA ALA A 63 1.19 0.45 -3.19
C ALA A 63 1.78 -0.26 -1.98
N LEU A 64 1.01 -1.13 -1.32
CA LEU A 64 1.50 -1.91 -0.18
C LEU A 64 2.64 -2.84 -0.58
N THR A 65 2.54 -3.50 -1.73
CA THR A 65 3.58 -4.39 -2.24
C THR A 65 4.88 -3.63 -2.50
N SER A 66 4.77 -2.44 -3.09
CA SER A 66 5.93 -1.59 -3.35
C SER A 66 6.63 -1.18 -2.05
N LEU A 67 5.86 -0.78 -1.05
CA LEU A 67 6.40 -0.42 0.26
C LEU A 67 7.06 -1.62 0.94
N ALA A 68 6.44 -2.80 0.83
CA ALA A 68 6.99 -4.02 1.43
C ALA A 68 8.33 -4.40 0.79
N ARG A 69 8.47 -4.23 -0.53
CA ARG A 69 9.74 -4.48 -1.21
C ARG A 69 10.83 -3.54 -0.69
N THR A 70 10.50 -2.27 -0.51
CA THR A 70 11.44 -1.29 0.00
C THR A 70 11.89 -1.66 1.41
N GLU A 71 10.95 -2.00 2.29
CA GLU A 71 11.29 -2.40 3.65
C GLU A 71 12.11 -3.69 3.67
N GLY A 72 11.73 -4.66 2.85
CA GLY A 72 12.43 -5.95 2.80
C GLY A 72 13.88 -5.81 2.34
N ARG A 73 14.14 -4.93 1.37
CA ARG A 73 15.51 -4.70 0.90
C ARG A 73 16.41 -4.07 1.94
N ALA A 74 15.83 -3.37 2.91
CA ALA A 74 16.59 -2.73 3.98
C ALA A 74 16.91 -3.69 5.13
N LEU A 75 16.40 -4.93 5.11
CA LEU A 75 16.64 -5.89 6.17
C LEU A 75 17.97 -6.62 5.98
N PRO A 76 18.59 -7.12 7.07
CA PRO A 76 19.74 -8.02 6.97
C PRO A 76 19.39 -9.29 6.18
N PRO A 77 20.38 -10.00 5.60
CA PRO A 77 20.12 -11.10 4.67
C PRO A 77 19.19 -12.20 5.19
N ALA A 78 19.32 -12.59 6.46
CA ALA A 78 18.47 -13.65 7.01
C ALA A 78 16.99 -13.24 7.06
N GLN A 79 16.73 -12.02 7.55
CA GLN A 79 15.36 -11.49 7.60
C GLN A 79 14.83 -11.18 6.20
N ARG A 80 15.71 -10.77 5.27
CA ARG A 80 15.32 -10.51 3.89
C ARG A 80 14.78 -11.77 3.20
N ALA A 81 15.43 -12.91 3.42
CA ALA A 81 14.97 -14.19 2.86
C ALA A 81 13.60 -14.56 3.43
N GLN A 82 13.41 -14.39 4.73
CA GLN A 82 12.13 -14.65 5.39
C GLN A 82 11.04 -13.73 4.83
N ALA A 83 11.34 -12.44 4.70
CA ALA A 83 10.40 -11.45 4.16
C ALA A 83 9.99 -11.81 2.72
N SER A 84 10.95 -12.25 1.90
CA SER A 84 10.68 -12.64 0.52
C SER A 84 9.70 -13.81 0.47
N THR A 85 9.91 -14.83 1.30
CA THR A 85 9.02 -16.00 1.37
C THR A 85 7.60 -15.59 1.75
N ARG A 86 7.48 -14.70 2.74
CA ARG A 86 6.17 -14.23 3.21
C ARG A 86 5.48 -13.42 2.12
N GLN A 87 6.23 -12.59 1.37
CA GLN A 87 5.67 -11.82 0.26
C GLN A 87 5.19 -12.72 -0.89
N MET A 88 5.91 -13.79 -1.17
CA MET A 88 5.47 -14.77 -2.15
C MET A 88 4.15 -15.42 -1.74
N HIS A 89 4.00 -15.75 -0.47
CA HIS A 89 2.75 -16.31 0.04
C HIS A 89 1.59 -15.31 -0.13
N LEU A 90 1.82 -14.03 0.18
CA LEU A 90 0.79 -13.00 -0.01
C LEU A 90 0.41 -12.84 -1.48
N GLY A 91 1.38 -13.00 -2.39
CA GLY A 91 1.11 -12.99 -3.82
C GLY A 91 0.18 -14.14 -4.23
N THR A 92 0.38 -15.32 -3.64
CA THR A 92 -0.50 -16.47 -3.88
C THR A 92 -1.92 -16.20 -3.38
N VAL A 93 -2.04 -15.59 -2.20
CA VAL A 93 -3.34 -15.22 -1.63
C VAL A 93 -4.05 -14.22 -2.53
N ARG A 94 -3.32 -13.22 -3.03
CA ARG A 94 -3.87 -12.23 -3.97
C ARG A 94 -4.39 -12.90 -5.24
N ASP A 95 -3.60 -13.80 -5.83
CA ASP A 95 -3.96 -14.46 -7.07
C ASP A 95 -5.23 -15.32 -6.89
N ALA A 96 -5.38 -15.94 -5.74
CA ALA A 96 -6.59 -16.71 -5.42
C ALA A 96 -7.81 -15.80 -5.20
N ALA A 97 -7.59 -14.56 -4.77
CA ALA A 97 -8.68 -13.61 -4.50
C ALA A 97 -9.21 -12.92 -5.76
N ARG A 98 -8.33 -12.64 -6.70
CA ARG A 98 -8.60 -12.04 -8.01
C ARG A 98 -9.77 -11.05 -8.04
N ASP A 99 -10.95 -11.50 -8.50
CA ASP A 99 -12.11 -10.63 -8.72
C ASP A 99 -13.06 -10.59 -7.53
N ASP A 100 -12.71 -11.22 -6.43
CA ASP A 100 -13.55 -11.25 -5.22
C ASP A 100 -13.16 -10.06 -4.33
N ALA A 101 -14.01 -9.03 -4.29
CA ALA A 101 -13.74 -7.83 -3.52
C ALA A 101 -13.54 -8.12 -2.03
N GLY A 102 -14.35 -9.03 -1.46
CA GLY A 102 -14.21 -9.40 -0.06
C GLY A 102 -12.88 -10.07 0.25
N ALA A 103 -12.46 -10.99 -0.63
CA ALA A 103 -11.18 -11.67 -0.48
C ALA A 103 -10.01 -10.70 -0.67
N LEU A 104 -10.13 -9.76 -1.62
CA LEU A 104 -9.10 -8.73 -1.83
C LEU A 104 -8.99 -7.81 -0.62
N ARG A 105 -10.09 -7.44 0.02
CA ARG A 105 -10.04 -6.63 1.24
C ARG A 105 -9.30 -7.35 2.36
N ARG A 106 -9.54 -8.65 2.52
CA ARG A 106 -8.81 -9.46 3.50
C ARG A 106 -7.32 -9.52 3.17
N TRP A 107 -6.99 -9.66 1.89
CA TRP A 107 -5.61 -9.64 1.44
C TRP A 107 -4.93 -8.30 1.73
N LEU A 108 -5.64 -7.18 1.53
CA LEU A 108 -5.10 -5.86 1.85
C LEU A 108 -4.79 -5.71 3.34
N LEU A 109 -5.68 -6.17 4.20
CA LEU A 109 -5.45 -6.13 5.65
C LEU A 109 -4.22 -6.95 6.02
N ARG A 110 -4.10 -8.16 5.49
CA ARG A 110 -2.93 -9.00 5.73
C ARG A 110 -1.65 -8.37 5.21
N SER A 111 -1.71 -7.78 4.02
CA SER A 111 -0.55 -7.12 3.43
C SER A 111 -0.12 -5.92 4.27
N GLY A 112 -1.07 -5.15 4.78
CA GLY A 112 -0.78 -4.05 5.68
C GLY A 112 -0.14 -4.51 6.98
N GLU A 113 -0.69 -5.55 7.59
CA GLU A 113 -0.14 -6.15 8.81
C GLU A 113 1.29 -6.65 8.58
N GLU A 114 1.53 -7.27 7.45
CA GLU A 114 2.86 -7.76 7.09
C GLU A 114 3.85 -6.60 6.96
N LEU A 115 3.42 -5.50 6.35
CA LEU A 115 4.27 -4.33 6.20
C LEU A 115 4.63 -3.71 7.56
N VAL A 116 3.67 -3.64 8.48
CA VAL A 116 3.92 -3.19 9.86
C VAL A 116 4.94 -4.09 10.53
N PHE A 117 4.82 -5.41 10.34
CA PHE A 117 5.77 -6.38 10.86
C PHE A 117 7.18 -6.15 10.29
N LEU A 118 7.29 -5.94 8.96
CA LEU A 118 8.59 -5.68 8.32
C LEU A 118 9.23 -4.40 8.88
N ARG A 119 8.44 -3.37 9.11
CA ARG A 119 8.94 -2.13 9.71
C ARG A 119 9.46 -2.36 11.13
N SER A 120 8.79 -3.20 11.89
CA SER A 120 9.26 -3.53 13.25
C SER A 120 10.55 -4.33 13.22
N LEU A 121 10.70 -5.25 12.27
CA LEU A 121 11.95 -6.00 12.09
C LEU A 121 13.10 -5.07 11.73
N ARG A 122 12.85 -4.12 10.83
CA ARG A 122 13.86 -3.14 10.42
C ARG A 122 14.29 -2.27 11.60
N ALA A 123 13.31 -1.78 12.36
CA ALA A 123 13.60 -0.96 13.54
C ALA A 123 14.42 -1.74 14.57
N ALA A 124 14.11 -3.01 14.78
CA ALA A 124 14.87 -3.88 15.69
C ALA A 124 16.31 -4.10 15.19
N ALA A 125 16.47 -4.31 13.86
CA ALA A 125 17.80 -4.48 13.26
C ALA A 125 18.62 -3.20 13.38
N ASP A 126 18.02 -2.04 13.18
CA ASP A 126 18.70 -0.75 13.31
C ASP A 126 19.15 -0.52 14.75
N ARG A 127 18.33 -0.85 15.74
CA ARG A 127 18.70 -0.75 17.15
C ARG A 127 19.86 -1.67 17.50
N ALA A 128 19.85 -2.89 16.95
CA ALA A 128 20.91 -3.86 17.20
C ALA A 128 22.25 -3.43 16.59
N SER A 129 22.21 -2.68 15.48
CA SER A 129 23.40 -2.18 14.79
C SER A 129 23.98 -0.95 15.44
N GLY A 130 23.14 -0.21 16.13
CA GLY A 130 23.55 1.03 16.80
C GLY A 130 23.92 0.78 18.23
#